data_d9a22770c099a7afbdfff4bfdf585013
#
_entry.id   d9a22770c099a7afbdfff4bfdf585013
#
_cell.length_a   1.000
_cell.length_b   1.000
_cell.length_c   1.000
_cell.angle_alpha   90.00
_cell.angle_beta   90.00
_cell.angle_gamma   90.00
#
_symmetry.space_group_name_H-M   'P 1'
#
loop_
_entity.id
_entity.type
_entity.pdbx_description
1 polymer ?
#
loop_
_entity_poly.entity_id
_entity_poly.type
_entity_poly.pdbx_seq_one_letter_code
_entity_poly.pdbx_strand_id
1 'polypeptide(L)'
;MIYDSEEVDGFEIGLKSNLLNNNMRLNATYYKYEYTDLQVQLFDAAIIQFSTFNAGAVETEGFEADLLWYTDIPGLSLRGQFAWTDATNTGDFITPGGENLKGSKRSYSPEIAGSFGLSYDSGLSNGWRYNISTDARYSDEYGWGTYIDSPMQDSFWINDVALSLYSEDGKHSFNLIGRNLGDEIVIITGGAIPG
;
A
#
# COMPACT_ATOMS: atom_id res chain seq x y z
N MET A 1 23.42 24.21 -3.91
CA MET A 1 23.34 23.25 -5.02
C MET A 1 22.11 23.64 -5.79
N ILE A 2 22.17 23.80 -7.10
CA ILE A 2 21.01 24.12 -7.95
C ILE A 2 20.61 22.79 -8.58
N TYR A 3 19.37 22.40 -8.43
CA TYR A 3 18.77 21.24 -9.09
C TYR A 3 17.64 21.73 -9.99
N ASP A 4 17.39 21.00 -11.07
CA ASP A 4 16.34 21.31 -12.03
C ASP A 4 14.97 20.80 -11.52
N SER A 5 13.89 21.28 -12.13
CA SER A 5 12.54 20.79 -11.83
C SER A 5 12.38 19.36 -12.33
N GLU A 6 11.74 18.52 -11.53
CA GLU A 6 11.26 17.22 -12.00
C GLU A 6 10.00 17.39 -12.84
N GLU A 7 9.82 16.53 -13.82
CA GLU A 7 8.66 16.50 -14.70
C GLU A 7 7.98 15.13 -14.63
N VAL A 8 6.67 15.11 -14.82
CA VAL A 8 5.88 13.88 -14.92
C VAL A 8 4.94 13.96 -16.10
N ASP A 9 5.00 12.96 -16.97
CA ASP A 9 4.06 12.70 -18.05
C ASP A 9 3.38 11.37 -17.84
N GLY A 10 2.09 11.28 -18.20
CA GLY A 10 1.39 10.02 -18.07
C GLY A 10 -0.07 10.08 -18.42
N PHE A 11 -0.72 8.94 -18.27
CA PHE A 11 -2.15 8.82 -18.47
C PHE A 11 -2.79 7.84 -17.50
N GLU A 12 -4.09 8.01 -17.30
CA GLU A 12 -4.94 7.10 -16.53
C GLU A 12 -6.19 6.74 -17.32
N ILE A 13 -6.63 5.49 -17.18
CA ILE A 13 -7.94 5.04 -17.67
C ILE A 13 -8.65 4.37 -16.49
N GLY A 14 -9.80 4.95 -16.11
CA GLY A 14 -10.56 4.48 -14.96
C GLY A 14 -11.99 4.10 -15.29
N LEU A 15 -12.50 3.09 -14.59
CA LEU A 15 -13.91 2.70 -14.53
C LEU A 15 -14.42 2.92 -13.11
N LYS A 16 -15.57 3.59 -12.98
CA LYS A 16 -16.32 3.69 -11.73
C LYS A 16 -17.72 3.14 -11.95
N SER A 17 -18.13 2.17 -11.15
CA SER A 17 -19.39 1.49 -11.36
C SER A 17 -20.16 1.24 -10.06
N ASN A 18 -21.49 1.35 -10.17
CA ASN A 18 -22.42 0.88 -9.16
C ASN A 18 -23.26 -0.24 -9.78
N LEU A 19 -23.18 -1.40 -9.21
CA LEU A 19 -23.76 -2.65 -9.69
C LEU A 19 -24.78 -3.18 -8.68
N LEU A 20 -25.54 -4.19 -9.07
CA LEU A 20 -26.50 -4.89 -8.19
C LEU A 20 -27.44 -3.92 -7.47
N ASN A 21 -28.08 -3.02 -8.21
CA ASN A 21 -28.97 -1.98 -7.66
C ASN A 21 -28.31 -1.09 -6.59
N ASN A 22 -27.05 -0.69 -6.81
CA ASN A 22 -26.18 0.07 -5.91
C ASN A 22 -25.73 -0.68 -4.65
N ASN A 23 -25.93 -1.99 -4.57
CA ASN A 23 -25.40 -2.79 -3.48
C ASN A 23 -23.91 -3.12 -3.64
N MET A 24 -23.36 -2.93 -4.84
CA MET A 24 -21.94 -3.16 -5.11
C MET A 24 -21.33 -1.97 -5.84
N ARG A 25 -20.24 -1.45 -5.32
CA ARG A 25 -19.37 -0.49 -5.99
C ARG A 25 -18.07 -1.17 -6.36
N LEU A 26 -17.71 -1.10 -7.63
CA LEU A 26 -16.44 -1.58 -8.15
C LEU A 26 -15.81 -0.44 -8.96
N ASN A 27 -14.62 -0.04 -8.58
CA ASN A 27 -13.81 0.90 -9.34
C ASN A 27 -12.53 0.20 -9.77
N ALA A 28 -11.99 0.59 -10.90
CA ALA A 28 -10.72 0.09 -11.40
C ALA A 28 -10.02 1.18 -12.21
N THR A 29 -8.71 1.27 -12.08
CA THR A 29 -7.89 2.25 -12.79
C THR A 29 -6.61 1.59 -13.26
N TYR A 30 -6.25 1.80 -14.50
CA TYR A 30 -4.92 1.54 -15.03
C TYR A 30 -4.22 2.86 -15.24
N TYR A 31 -2.94 2.94 -14.91
CA TYR A 31 -2.13 4.13 -15.09
C TYR A 31 -0.73 3.80 -15.59
N LYS A 32 -0.13 4.80 -16.24
CA LYS A 32 1.28 4.77 -16.63
C LYS A 32 1.84 6.18 -16.57
N TYR A 33 2.95 6.34 -15.84
CA TYR A 33 3.66 7.61 -15.65
C TYR A 33 5.14 7.45 -15.93
N GLU A 34 5.73 8.49 -16.52
CA GLU A 34 7.16 8.66 -16.65
C GLU A 34 7.58 9.91 -15.89
N TYR A 35 8.51 9.74 -14.95
CA TYR A 35 9.12 10.82 -14.20
C TYR A 35 10.51 11.05 -14.75
N THR A 36 10.85 12.30 -15.11
CA THR A 36 12.17 12.70 -15.57
C THR A 36 12.77 13.72 -14.61
N ASP A 37 14.10 13.75 -14.55
CA ASP A 37 14.85 14.63 -13.66
C ASP A 37 14.43 14.52 -12.17
N LEU A 38 14.09 13.29 -11.75
CA LEU A 38 13.59 13.02 -10.40
C LEU A 38 14.56 13.51 -9.34
N GLN A 39 14.09 14.33 -8.40
CA GLN A 39 14.89 14.84 -7.30
C GLN A 39 15.04 13.75 -6.23
N VAL A 40 16.28 13.35 -5.98
CA VAL A 40 16.61 12.39 -4.92
C VAL A 40 17.53 13.03 -3.91
N GLN A 41 17.37 12.61 -2.66
CA GLN A 41 18.23 13.02 -1.56
C GLN A 41 19.03 11.81 -1.09
N LEU A 42 20.35 11.89 -1.17
CA LEU A 42 21.24 10.85 -0.66
C LEU A 42 22.18 11.41 0.41
N PHE A 43 22.49 10.53 1.36
CA PHE A 43 23.48 10.83 2.38
C PHE A 43 24.89 10.55 1.83
N ASP A 44 25.73 11.57 1.80
CA ASP A 44 27.16 11.44 1.47
C ASP A 44 27.95 11.29 2.76
N ALA A 45 28.42 10.08 3.02
CA ALA A 45 29.18 9.76 4.23
C ALA A 45 30.56 10.44 4.27
N ALA A 46 31.13 10.81 3.12
CA ALA A 46 32.44 11.44 3.07
C ALA A 46 32.41 12.88 3.61
N ILE A 47 31.28 13.57 3.42
CA ILE A 47 31.10 14.96 3.90
C ILE A 47 30.04 15.07 4.99
N ILE A 48 29.45 13.93 5.42
CA ILE A 48 28.42 13.84 6.47
C ILE A 48 27.24 14.80 6.16
N GLN A 49 26.76 14.78 4.94
CA GLN A 49 25.71 15.70 4.47
C GLN A 49 24.73 15.00 3.53
N PHE A 50 23.46 15.38 3.62
CA PHE A 50 22.49 15.06 2.57
C PHE A 50 22.66 16.02 1.39
N SER A 51 22.72 15.44 0.21
CA SER A 51 22.77 16.19 -1.05
C SER A 51 21.55 15.83 -1.91
N THR A 52 20.91 16.86 -2.47
CA THR A 52 19.81 16.71 -3.41
C THR A 52 20.33 16.92 -4.81
N PHE A 53 19.99 16.05 -5.74
CA PHE A 53 20.34 16.14 -7.15
C PHE A 53 19.29 15.47 -8.01
N ASN A 54 19.23 15.83 -9.29
CA ASN A 54 18.37 15.15 -10.24
C ASN A 54 18.97 13.81 -10.59
N ALA A 55 18.15 12.78 -10.51
CA ALA A 55 18.54 11.39 -10.76
C ALA A 55 17.64 10.79 -11.82
N GLY A 56 18.19 10.50 -12.96
CA GLY A 56 17.62 9.67 -14.00
C GLY A 56 16.11 9.84 -14.25
N ALA A 57 15.49 8.77 -14.66
CA ALA A 57 14.06 8.67 -14.91
C ALA A 57 13.47 7.45 -14.20
N VAL A 58 12.17 7.51 -13.92
CA VAL A 58 11.40 6.39 -13.35
C VAL A 58 10.15 6.20 -14.18
N GLU A 59 9.90 4.99 -14.62
CA GLU A 59 8.61 4.59 -15.17
C GLU A 59 7.81 3.87 -14.09
N THR A 60 6.55 4.23 -13.96
CA THR A 60 5.61 3.53 -13.07
C THR A 60 4.35 3.21 -13.86
N GLU A 61 4.00 1.94 -13.92
CA GLU A 61 2.70 1.52 -14.43
C GLU A 61 2.01 0.60 -13.43
N GLY A 62 0.66 0.60 -13.47
CA GLY A 62 -0.07 -0.19 -12.53
C GLY A 62 -1.55 -0.29 -12.80
N PHE A 63 -2.16 -1.19 -12.04
CA PHE A 63 -3.59 -1.40 -12.02
C PHE A 63 -4.07 -1.42 -10.58
N GLU A 64 -5.10 -0.63 -10.29
CA GLU A 64 -5.74 -0.56 -8.99
C GLU A 64 -7.22 -0.90 -9.11
N ALA A 65 -7.76 -1.59 -8.11
CA ALA A 65 -9.18 -1.85 -8.00
C ALA A 65 -9.65 -1.75 -6.54
N ASP A 66 -10.86 -1.23 -6.34
CA ASP A 66 -11.55 -1.26 -5.06
C ASP A 66 -12.97 -1.82 -5.21
N LEU A 67 -13.37 -2.58 -4.22
CA LEU A 67 -14.68 -3.22 -4.10
C LEU A 67 -15.31 -2.89 -2.76
N LEU A 68 -16.58 -2.49 -2.78
CA LEU A 68 -17.47 -2.50 -1.62
C LEU A 68 -18.77 -3.18 -2.03
N TRP A 69 -19.14 -4.25 -1.33
CA TRP A 69 -20.32 -5.02 -1.65
C TRP A 69 -21.17 -5.32 -0.40
N TYR A 70 -22.39 -4.81 -0.37
CA TYR A 70 -23.44 -5.20 0.55
C TYR A 70 -24.16 -6.40 -0.06
N THR A 71 -23.91 -7.59 0.48
CA THR A 71 -24.40 -8.85 -0.11
C THR A 71 -25.90 -9.05 0.11
N ASP A 72 -26.47 -10.05 -0.56
CA ASP A 72 -27.86 -10.46 -0.33
C ASP A 72 -28.07 -11.16 1.04
N ILE A 73 -26.99 -11.49 1.73
CA ILE A 73 -27.06 -12.01 3.12
C ILE A 73 -27.21 -10.79 4.04
N PRO A 74 -28.33 -10.68 4.78
CA PRO A 74 -28.57 -9.54 5.66
C PRO A 74 -27.43 -9.34 6.66
N GLY A 75 -26.91 -8.13 6.70
CA GLY A 75 -25.82 -7.74 7.60
C GLY A 75 -24.41 -8.06 7.11
N LEU A 76 -24.24 -8.80 6.00
CA LEU A 76 -22.91 -9.13 5.47
C LEU A 76 -22.46 -8.10 4.42
N SER A 77 -21.31 -7.50 4.64
CA SER A 77 -20.63 -6.68 3.67
C SER A 77 -19.17 -7.12 3.47
N LEU A 78 -18.69 -6.94 2.24
CA LEU A 78 -17.34 -7.25 1.81
C LEU A 78 -16.68 -5.98 1.29
N ARG A 79 -15.39 -5.83 1.55
CA ARG A 79 -14.54 -4.81 0.95
C ARG A 79 -13.25 -5.44 0.45
N GLY A 80 -12.72 -4.91 -0.63
CA GLY A 80 -11.46 -5.36 -1.19
C GLY A 80 -10.73 -4.21 -1.84
N GLN A 81 -9.42 -4.27 -1.80
CA GLN A 81 -8.52 -3.39 -2.54
C GLN A 81 -7.42 -4.24 -3.13
N PHE A 82 -7.04 -3.93 -4.34
CA PHE A 82 -5.97 -4.60 -5.06
C PHE A 82 -5.15 -3.54 -5.80
N ALA A 83 -3.84 -3.64 -5.74
CA ALA A 83 -2.90 -2.87 -6.53
C ALA A 83 -1.84 -3.81 -7.10
N TRP A 84 -1.58 -3.65 -8.39
CA TRP A 84 -0.38 -4.14 -9.05
C TRP A 84 0.40 -2.93 -9.55
N THR A 85 1.70 -2.86 -9.23
CA THR A 85 2.55 -1.72 -9.57
C THR A 85 3.90 -2.21 -10.06
N ASP A 86 4.29 -1.81 -11.25
CA ASP A 86 5.67 -1.90 -11.73
C ASP A 86 6.29 -0.51 -11.70
N ALA A 87 7.24 -0.30 -10.80
CA ALA A 87 7.98 0.96 -10.68
C ALA A 87 9.47 0.68 -10.84
N THR A 88 10.05 1.16 -11.96
CA THR A 88 11.40 0.83 -12.39
C THR A 88 12.20 2.10 -12.71
N ASN A 89 13.47 2.12 -12.29
CA ASN A 89 14.43 3.16 -12.69
C ASN A 89 14.80 2.97 -14.16
N THR A 90 14.41 3.89 -15.05
CA THR A 90 14.67 3.82 -16.50
C THR A 90 15.82 4.70 -16.93
N GLY A 91 16.15 5.74 -16.17
CA GLY A 91 17.31 6.60 -16.40
C GLY A 91 18.57 6.13 -15.66
N ASP A 92 19.70 6.67 -16.06
CA ASP A 92 20.96 6.43 -15.35
C ASP A 92 20.94 7.18 -14.02
N PHE A 93 21.07 6.44 -12.94
CA PHE A 93 21.18 6.95 -11.59
C PHE A 93 22.36 6.31 -10.88
N ILE A 94 23.45 7.06 -10.74
CA ILE A 94 24.67 6.59 -10.09
C ILE A 94 24.61 6.97 -8.61
N THR A 95 24.62 5.96 -7.74
CA THR A 95 24.69 6.17 -6.29
C THR A 95 26.06 6.72 -5.88
N PRO A 96 26.21 7.29 -4.68
CA PRO A 96 27.54 7.66 -4.15
C PRO A 96 28.52 6.49 -4.07
N GLY A 97 28.03 5.25 -3.97
CA GLY A 97 28.84 4.02 -4.04
C GLY A 97 29.28 3.63 -5.44
N GLY A 98 28.85 4.36 -6.48
CA GLY A 98 29.20 4.10 -7.88
C GLY A 98 28.31 3.08 -8.60
N GLU A 99 27.23 2.62 -7.97
CA GLU A 99 26.25 1.71 -8.58
C GLU A 99 25.31 2.49 -9.49
N ASN A 100 24.98 1.91 -10.66
CA ASN A 100 23.92 2.44 -11.53
C ASN A 100 22.62 1.69 -11.26
N LEU A 101 21.60 2.39 -10.78
CA LEU A 101 20.30 1.82 -10.46
C LEU A 101 19.37 1.64 -11.67
N LYS A 102 19.82 1.97 -12.88
CA LYS A 102 19.02 1.75 -14.10
C LYS A 102 18.57 0.29 -14.25
N GLY A 103 17.30 0.09 -14.47
CA GLY A 103 16.67 -1.24 -14.57
C GLY A 103 16.32 -1.88 -13.23
N SER A 104 16.67 -1.26 -12.09
CA SER A 104 16.25 -1.76 -10.78
C SER A 104 14.85 -1.31 -10.43
N LYS A 105 14.15 -2.11 -9.63
CA LYS A 105 12.86 -1.73 -9.03
C LYS A 105 13.03 -0.60 -8.02
N ARG A 106 12.00 0.20 -7.87
CA ARG A 106 11.97 1.26 -6.84
C ARG A 106 11.83 0.65 -5.45
N SER A 107 12.56 1.23 -4.50
CA SER A 107 12.41 0.87 -3.09
C SER A 107 11.01 1.21 -2.58
N TYR A 108 10.52 0.44 -1.61
CA TYR A 108 9.19 0.59 -1.01
C TYR A 108 8.03 0.48 -2.02
N SER A 109 8.26 -0.22 -3.13
CA SER A 109 7.26 -0.44 -4.17
C SER A 109 7.01 -1.95 -4.35
N PRO A 110 6.18 -2.56 -3.51
CA PRO A 110 5.77 -3.95 -3.70
C PRO A 110 5.02 -4.09 -5.02
N GLU A 111 5.27 -5.18 -5.76
CA GLU A 111 4.62 -5.41 -7.04
C GLU A 111 3.12 -5.68 -6.86
N ILE A 112 2.75 -6.43 -5.83
CA ILE A 112 1.35 -6.69 -5.48
C ILE A 112 1.10 -6.25 -4.05
N ALA A 113 0.04 -5.48 -3.86
CA ALA A 113 -0.49 -5.14 -2.56
C ALA A 113 -2.02 -5.21 -2.57
N GLY A 114 -2.62 -5.53 -1.44
CA GLY A 114 -4.07 -5.58 -1.37
C GLY A 114 -4.61 -5.78 0.02
N SER A 115 -5.93 -5.64 0.13
CA SER A 115 -6.64 -5.95 1.36
C SER A 115 -7.99 -6.57 1.05
N PHE A 116 -8.45 -7.41 1.97
CA PHE A 116 -9.78 -7.96 1.96
C PHE A 116 -10.37 -7.87 3.36
N GLY A 117 -11.59 -7.33 3.45
CA GLY A 117 -12.31 -7.22 4.71
C GLY A 117 -13.73 -7.75 4.60
N LEU A 118 -14.20 -8.35 5.69
CA LEU A 118 -15.55 -8.82 5.87
C LEU A 118 -16.12 -8.15 7.11
N SER A 119 -17.40 -7.76 7.06
CA SER A 119 -18.13 -7.30 8.22
C SER A 119 -19.52 -7.94 8.24
N TYR A 120 -19.90 -8.49 9.38
CA TYR A 120 -21.21 -9.10 9.58
C TYR A 120 -21.88 -8.51 10.82
N ASP A 121 -23.02 -7.86 10.57
CA ASP A 121 -23.88 -7.28 11.59
C ASP A 121 -25.14 -8.15 11.79
N SER A 122 -25.48 -8.45 13.06
CA SER A 122 -26.72 -9.16 13.34
C SER A 122 -27.28 -8.81 14.74
N GLY A 123 -28.56 -9.06 14.91
CA GLY A 123 -29.26 -8.91 16.19
C GLY A 123 -29.26 -10.20 16.99
N LEU A 124 -29.29 -10.08 18.32
CA LEU A 124 -29.55 -11.17 19.25
C LEU A 124 -31.00 -11.13 19.71
N SER A 125 -31.53 -12.26 20.17
CA SER A 125 -32.92 -12.39 20.62
C SER A 125 -33.30 -11.52 21.81
N ASN A 126 -32.29 -10.99 22.52
CA ASN A 126 -32.45 -10.10 23.67
C ASN A 126 -32.40 -8.61 23.32
N GLY A 127 -32.47 -8.25 22.02
CA GLY A 127 -32.40 -6.89 21.52
C GLY A 127 -30.99 -6.34 21.35
N TRP A 128 -29.96 -7.05 21.80
CA TRP A 128 -28.57 -6.66 21.55
C TRP A 128 -28.20 -6.88 20.07
N ARG A 129 -27.18 -6.14 19.61
CA ARG A 129 -26.59 -6.32 18.29
C ARG A 129 -25.12 -6.64 18.42
N TYR A 130 -24.59 -7.37 17.44
CA TYR A 130 -23.16 -7.58 17.34
C TYR A 130 -22.67 -7.32 15.91
N ASN A 131 -21.43 -6.91 15.82
CA ASN A 131 -20.66 -6.85 14.59
C ASN A 131 -19.41 -7.70 14.75
N ILE A 132 -19.16 -8.56 13.79
CA ILE A 132 -17.87 -9.26 13.63
C ILE A 132 -17.24 -8.73 12.37
N SER A 133 -15.99 -8.27 12.45
CA SER A 133 -15.25 -7.85 11.29
C SER A 133 -13.84 -8.43 11.27
N THR A 134 -13.36 -8.69 10.07
CA THR A 134 -11.98 -9.11 9.82
C THR A 134 -11.41 -8.30 8.68
N ASP A 135 -10.10 -8.11 8.73
CA ASP A 135 -9.32 -7.45 7.70
C ASP A 135 -8.00 -8.20 7.50
N ALA A 136 -7.71 -8.56 6.25
CA ALA A 136 -6.46 -9.18 5.85
C ALA A 136 -5.78 -8.28 4.84
N ARG A 137 -4.52 -7.91 5.09
CA ARG A 137 -3.70 -7.07 4.22
C ARG A 137 -2.50 -7.85 3.76
N TYR A 138 -2.25 -7.84 2.47
CA TYR A 138 -1.11 -8.45 1.81
C TYR A 138 -0.19 -7.38 1.22
N SER A 139 1.09 -7.60 1.31
CA SER A 139 2.11 -6.91 0.54
C SER A 139 3.10 -7.93 0.01
N ASP A 140 3.46 -7.78 -1.25
CA ASP A 140 4.59 -8.48 -1.83
C ASP A 140 5.91 -7.98 -1.23
N GLU A 141 7.00 -8.68 -1.50
CA GLU A 141 8.33 -8.28 -1.07
C GLU A 141 8.75 -6.94 -1.67
N TYR A 142 9.58 -6.19 -0.95
CA TYR A 142 10.15 -4.94 -1.45
C TYR A 142 11.50 -4.62 -0.81
N GLY A 143 12.38 -3.96 -1.59
CA GLY A 143 13.61 -3.40 -1.07
C GLY A 143 13.33 -2.12 -0.26
N TRP A 144 14.05 -1.90 0.84
CA TRP A 144 13.91 -0.68 1.65
C TRP A 144 15.16 0.20 1.69
N GLY A 145 16.12 -0.04 0.81
CA GLY A 145 17.31 0.80 0.60
C GLY A 145 17.37 1.39 -0.82
N THR A 146 18.33 2.26 -1.05
CA THR A 146 18.53 2.96 -2.34
C THR A 146 19.75 2.43 -3.10
N TYR A 147 20.06 1.15 -3.03
CA TYR A 147 21.17 0.46 -3.69
C TYR A 147 20.70 -0.92 -4.20
N ILE A 148 21.44 -1.51 -5.14
CA ILE A 148 21.04 -2.74 -5.85
C ILE A 148 20.80 -3.90 -4.88
N ASP A 149 21.72 -4.12 -3.95
CA ASP A 149 21.63 -5.17 -2.94
C ASP A 149 20.93 -4.66 -1.65
N SER A 150 19.89 -3.85 -1.79
CA SER A 150 19.12 -3.37 -0.65
C SER A 150 18.57 -4.52 0.17
N PRO A 151 18.60 -4.44 1.50
CA PRO A 151 17.85 -5.38 2.32
C PRO A 151 16.38 -5.39 1.91
N MET A 152 15.80 -6.60 1.96
CA MET A 152 14.42 -6.84 1.53
C MET A 152 13.51 -7.00 2.76
N GLN A 153 12.30 -6.53 2.63
CA GLN A 153 11.17 -6.99 3.41
C GLN A 153 10.54 -8.12 2.62
N ASP A 154 10.43 -9.30 3.21
CA ASP A 154 9.72 -10.43 2.62
C ASP A 154 8.23 -10.12 2.48
N SER A 155 7.54 -10.82 1.59
CA SER A 155 6.08 -10.71 1.47
C SER A 155 5.39 -11.10 2.77
N PHE A 156 4.28 -10.42 3.11
CA PHE A 156 3.62 -10.63 4.39
C PHE A 156 2.11 -10.47 4.34
N TRP A 157 1.46 -11.03 5.37
CA TRP A 157 0.04 -10.84 5.66
C TRP A 157 -0.14 -10.25 7.05
N ILE A 158 -0.96 -9.21 7.18
CA ILE A 158 -1.43 -8.72 8.47
C ILE A 158 -2.92 -9.01 8.58
N ASN A 159 -3.30 -9.70 9.66
CA ASN A 159 -4.69 -10.12 9.90
C ASN A 159 -5.20 -9.47 11.19
N ASP A 160 -6.32 -8.79 11.08
CA ASP A 160 -7.01 -8.13 12.19
C ASP A 160 -8.43 -8.70 12.33
N VAL A 161 -8.92 -8.78 13.56
CA VAL A 161 -10.30 -9.20 13.88
C VAL A 161 -10.87 -8.27 14.93
N ALA A 162 -12.14 -7.93 14.79
CA ALA A 162 -12.87 -7.20 15.83
C ALA A 162 -14.25 -7.83 16.07
N LEU A 163 -14.65 -7.87 17.34
CA LEU A 163 -16.00 -8.17 17.80
C LEU A 163 -16.52 -6.98 18.58
N SER A 164 -17.67 -6.47 18.17
CA SER A 164 -18.38 -5.39 18.85
C SER A 164 -19.74 -5.84 19.29
N LEU A 165 -20.14 -5.53 20.50
CA LEU A 165 -21.48 -5.77 21.06
C LEU A 165 -22.09 -4.44 21.47
N TYR A 166 -23.36 -4.27 21.17
CA TYR A 166 -24.14 -3.04 21.47
C TYR A 166 -25.41 -3.41 22.18
N SER A 167 -25.71 -2.72 23.31
CA SER A 167 -26.98 -2.89 24.01
C SER A 167 -28.15 -2.34 23.18
N GLU A 168 -29.36 -2.85 23.42
CA GLU A 168 -30.59 -2.42 22.74
C GLU A 168 -30.83 -0.91 22.86
N ASP A 169 -30.58 -0.33 24.05
CA ASP A 169 -30.76 1.09 24.33
C ASP A 169 -29.61 1.98 23.83
N GLY A 170 -28.57 1.39 23.21
CA GLY A 170 -27.41 2.09 22.68
C GLY A 170 -26.48 2.72 23.75
N LYS A 171 -26.74 2.47 25.06
CA LYS A 171 -25.94 3.08 26.13
C LYS A 171 -24.66 2.32 26.45
N HIS A 172 -24.59 1.05 26.09
CA HIS A 172 -23.44 0.19 26.38
C HIS A 172 -22.88 -0.41 25.11
N SER A 173 -21.55 -0.39 24.97
CA SER A 173 -20.84 -1.12 23.93
C SER A 173 -19.61 -1.80 24.50
N PHE A 174 -19.30 -2.97 23.96
CA PHE A 174 -18.09 -3.73 24.28
C PHE A 174 -17.38 -4.04 22.96
N ASN A 175 -16.08 -3.80 22.92
CA ASN A 175 -15.26 -4.04 21.74
C ASN A 175 -14.05 -4.90 22.14
N LEU A 176 -13.89 -6.02 21.46
CA LEU A 176 -12.70 -6.87 21.52
C LEU A 176 -11.99 -6.76 20.17
N ILE A 177 -10.72 -6.37 20.19
CA ILE A 177 -9.93 -6.14 18.99
C ILE A 177 -8.62 -6.91 19.09
N GLY A 178 -8.37 -7.78 18.10
CA GLY A 178 -7.07 -8.39 17.86
C GLY A 178 -6.46 -7.79 16.62
N ARG A 179 -5.23 -7.33 16.70
CA ARG A 179 -4.49 -6.77 15.58
C ARG A 179 -3.23 -7.55 15.34
N ASN A 180 -2.85 -7.67 14.05
CA ASN A 180 -1.66 -8.39 13.65
C ASN A 180 -1.58 -9.78 14.32
N LEU A 181 -2.62 -10.58 14.13
CA LEU A 181 -2.76 -11.88 14.79
C LEU A 181 -1.66 -12.89 14.41
N GLY A 182 -0.95 -12.64 13.31
CA GLY A 182 0.20 -13.41 12.86
C GLY A 182 1.51 -13.00 13.51
N ASP A 183 1.53 -11.93 14.33
CA ASP A 183 2.75 -11.34 14.93
C ASP A 183 3.81 -11.00 13.88
N GLU A 184 3.36 -10.50 12.72
CA GLU A 184 4.21 -10.15 11.58
C GLU A 184 5.02 -8.89 11.87
N ILE A 185 6.31 -8.93 11.55
CA ILE A 185 7.22 -7.78 11.69
C ILE A 185 7.41 -7.14 10.33
N VAL A 186 6.98 -5.89 10.20
CA VAL A 186 7.10 -5.11 8.96
C VAL A 186 8.12 -4.00 9.15
N ILE A 187 9.14 -3.99 8.28
CA ILE A 187 10.16 -2.94 8.25
C ILE A 187 9.63 -1.79 7.42
N ILE A 188 9.30 -0.69 8.06
CA ILE A 188 8.77 0.51 7.40
C ILE A 188 9.85 1.54 7.03
N THR A 189 11.03 1.42 7.62
CA THR A 189 12.19 2.25 7.29
C THR A 189 13.46 1.60 7.82
N GLY A 190 14.56 1.81 7.14
CA GLY A 190 15.87 1.35 7.54
C GLY A 190 16.97 2.19 6.88
N GLY A 191 18.16 2.13 7.42
CA GLY A 191 19.34 2.80 6.86
C GLY A 191 20.59 1.98 7.14
N ALA A 192 21.51 1.94 6.19
CA ALA A 192 22.85 1.44 6.44
C ALA A 192 23.60 2.47 7.30
N ILE A 193 24.10 2.05 8.45
CA ILE A 193 25.09 2.83 9.21
C ILE A 193 26.43 2.43 8.64
N PRO A 194 27.20 3.35 8.03
CA PRO A 194 28.55 3.05 7.60
C PRO A 194 29.39 2.61 8.82
N GLY A 195 29.94 1.41 8.75
CA GLY A 195 30.88 0.89 9.75
C GLY A 195 32.28 1.45 9.56
#